data_660ba8319d0f3087aba5c60d295935e5
#
_entry.id   660ba8319d0f3087aba5c60d295935e5
#
_cell.length_a   1.000
_cell.length_b   1.000
_cell.length_c   1.000
_cell.angle_alpha   90.00
_cell.angle_beta   90.00
_cell.angle_gamma   90.00
#
_symmetry.space_group_name_H-M   'P 1'
#
loop_
_entity.id
_entity.type
_entity.pdbx_description
1 polymer ?
#
loop_
_entity_poly.entity_id
_entity_poly.type
_entity_poly.pdbx_seq_one_letter_code
_entity_poly.pdbx_strand_id
1 'polypeptide(L)'
;MSKRFLDQLVTIVGPQAILTQAEAMAPHLIDWRGRYRGDALAVVKPNSTEQVAAIVKLCAETRTAIVPQGGNTSLCGGSVPAEKSNAVVLNLTRMNKVRAIDLHNNTITVEAGCVLAQLQQVAQENDRLFPLSLAAEGSCTIGGNLSTNAGGTAVLRYGNTRELTLGLEVVLPDGQTWSGLRGLRKDNTGYDLKQLFIGAEGTLGIITAAVLKLFPQPKSSGTAFVGVTSPSQALALLNQLRANCAERLTGFELISRLCLDFVLRHIPNTHDPLTVAYPWYVLVELSESASALDAGELLEQELAIALEQSRAVDAVVAKSSAQSQALWAMRENISEAQRFEGASIKHDVSVPISAIALFVTQASAALAAAVEGIRIVAFGHMGDGNLHFNVSRPLALSDAEFFAQAHRLNGIVYDLVHSLGGSISAEHGLGQLKREEITRYKSSLELDLMRSIKRAWDPLNIMNPGKVI
;
A
#
# COMPACT_ATOMS: atom_id res chain seq x y z
N MET A 1 -16.96 -34.39 -7.59
CA MET A 1 -17.10 -33.23 -6.67
C MET A 1 -17.27 -31.90 -7.40
N SER A 2 -16.56 -31.63 -8.48
CA SER A 2 -16.54 -30.33 -9.14
C SER A 2 -17.87 -29.84 -9.75
N LYS A 3 -18.62 -30.68 -10.50
CA LYS A 3 -19.83 -30.20 -11.23
C LYS A 3 -20.94 -29.73 -10.28
N ARG A 4 -21.28 -30.53 -9.26
CA ARG A 4 -22.32 -30.17 -8.27
C ARG A 4 -21.94 -28.87 -7.49
N PHE A 5 -20.69 -28.70 -7.13
CA PHE A 5 -20.19 -27.51 -6.46
C PHE A 5 -20.32 -26.26 -7.36
N LEU A 6 -19.93 -26.37 -8.63
CA LEU A 6 -20.08 -25.27 -9.59
C LEU A 6 -21.55 -24.93 -9.85
N ASP A 7 -22.44 -25.93 -9.96
CA ASP A 7 -23.88 -25.73 -10.13
C ASP A 7 -24.48 -24.96 -8.92
N GLN A 8 -24.02 -25.25 -7.71
CA GLN A 8 -24.44 -24.53 -6.49
C GLN A 8 -23.92 -23.09 -6.49
N LEU A 9 -22.68 -22.84 -6.92
CA LEU A 9 -22.17 -21.48 -7.09
C LEU A 9 -22.98 -20.69 -8.13
N VAL A 10 -23.33 -21.32 -9.26
CA VAL A 10 -24.20 -20.71 -10.27
C VAL A 10 -25.57 -20.36 -9.68
N THR A 11 -26.12 -21.20 -8.82
CA THR A 11 -27.40 -20.92 -8.15
C THR A 11 -27.31 -19.69 -7.23
N ILE A 12 -26.15 -19.47 -6.57
CA ILE A 12 -25.97 -18.33 -5.65
C ILE A 12 -25.77 -17.02 -6.42
N VAL A 13 -24.91 -16.99 -7.44
CA VAL A 13 -24.49 -15.73 -8.08
C VAL A 13 -25.03 -15.50 -9.48
N GLY A 14 -25.66 -16.50 -10.08
CA GLY A 14 -26.08 -16.53 -11.48
C GLY A 14 -24.93 -16.87 -12.44
N PRO A 15 -25.29 -17.38 -13.64
CA PRO A 15 -24.28 -17.89 -14.60
C PRO A 15 -23.33 -16.83 -15.14
N GLN A 16 -23.73 -15.55 -15.16
CA GLN A 16 -22.92 -14.44 -15.66
C GLN A 16 -21.85 -13.98 -14.67
N ALA A 17 -21.91 -14.46 -13.43
CA ALA A 17 -21.02 -14.06 -12.34
C ALA A 17 -19.99 -15.13 -11.95
N ILE A 18 -19.88 -16.19 -12.75
CA ILE A 18 -18.91 -17.26 -12.54
C ILE A 18 -18.08 -17.45 -13.81
N LEU A 19 -16.76 -17.47 -13.68
CA LEU A 19 -15.83 -17.75 -14.77
C LEU A 19 -15.21 -19.14 -14.52
N THR A 20 -15.31 -20.03 -15.52
CA THR A 20 -14.76 -21.40 -15.47
C THR A 20 -13.88 -21.70 -16.69
N GLN A 21 -13.88 -20.82 -17.70
CA GLN A 21 -13.04 -20.96 -18.88
C GLN A 21 -11.63 -20.44 -18.59
N ALA A 22 -10.62 -21.15 -19.03
CA ALA A 22 -9.21 -20.83 -18.71
C ALA A 22 -8.81 -19.41 -19.11
N GLU A 23 -9.21 -18.97 -20.32
CA GLU A 23 -8.90 -17.64 -20.84
C GLU A 23 -9.56 -16.53 -19.99
N ALA A 24 -10.81 -16.74 -19.55
CA ALA A 24 -11.53 -15.78 -18.72
C ALA A 24 -10.98 -15.71 -17.28
N MET A 25 -10.45 -16.81 -16.76
CA MET A 25 -9.85 -16.88 -15.44
C MET A 25 -8.41 -16.35 -15.40
N ALA A 26 -7.66 -16.45 -16.50
CA ALA A 26 -6.22 -16.17 -16.55
C ALA A 26 -5.81 -14.82 -15.89
N PRO A 27 -6.50 -13.68 -16.10
CA PRO A 27 -6.15 -12.42 -15.46
C PRO A 27 -6.31 -12.43 -13.93
N HIS A 28 -7.13 -13.35 -13.39
CA HIS A 28 -7.38 -13.49 -11.96
C HIS A 28 -6.41 -14.46 -11.27
N LEU A 29 -5.65 -15.22 -12.04
CA LEU A 29 -4.77 -16.30 -11.57
C LEU A 29 -3.29 -15.93 -11.61
N ILE A 30 -2.96 -14.72 -12.06
CA ILE A 30 -1.60 -14.19 -12.10
C ILE A 30 -1.54 -12.88 -11.32
N ASP A 31 -0.49 -12.69 -10.52
CA ASP A 31 -0.28 -11.42 -9.81
C ASP A 31 0.20 -10.32 -10.76
N TRP A 32 0.10 -9.06 -10.31
CA TRP A 32 0.46 -7.89 -11.09
C TRP A 32 1.90 -7.91 -11.64
N ARG A 33 2.83 -8.56 -10.92
CA ARG A 33 4.24 -8.69 -11.34
C ARG A 33 4.52 -9.92 -12.22
N GLY A 34 3.53 -10.80 -12.41
CA GLY A 34 3.71 -12.06 -13.13
C GLY A 34 4.58 -13.10 -12.40
N ARG A 35 4.86 -12.90 -11.11
CA ARG A 35 5.70 -13.81 -10.30
C ARG A 35 4.95 -14.99 -9.73
N TYR A 36 3.69 -14.79 -9.37
CA TYR A 36 2.83 -15.82 -8.82
C TYR A 36 1.72 -16.13 -9.82
N ARG A 37 1.64 -17.41 -10.16
CA ARG A 37 0.55 -17.95 -10.96
C ARG A 37 -0.02 -19.14 -10.22
N GLY A 38 -1.34 -19.21 -10.12
CA GLY A 38 -2.01 -20.30 -9.44
C GLY A 38 -3.17 -20.87 -10.22
N ASP A 39 -3.86 -21.83 -9.62
CA ASP A 39 -5.02 -22.50 -10.19
C ASP A 39 -6.25 -22.33 -9.31
N ALA A 40 -7.41 -22.26 -9.93
CA ALA A 40 -8.68 -22.21 -9.23
C ALA A 40 -9.75 -23.03 -9.95
N LEU A 41 -10.76 -23.47 -9.21
CA LEU A 41 -11.95 -24.15 -9.75
C LEU A 41 -12.83 -23.18 -10.55
N ALA A 42 -12.92 -21.94 -10.09
CA ALA A 42 -13.67 -20.86 -10.70
C ALA A 42 -13.25 -19.50 -10.14
N VAL A 43 -13.57 -18.43 -10.87
CA VAL A 43 -13.62 -17.07 -10.36
C VAL A 43 -15.09 -16.70 -10.16
N VAL A 44 -15.47 -16.35 -8.92
CA VAL A 44 -16.85 -16.05 -8.54
C VAL A 44 -16.95 -14.55 -8.20
N LYS A 45 -17.91 -13.86 -8.78
CA LYS A 45 -18.09 -12.41 -8.67
C LYS A 45 -19.45 -12.07 -8.02
N PRO A 46 -19.58 -12.15 -6.68
CA PRO A 46 -20.80 -11.77 -5.97
C PRO A 46 -21.09 -10.27 -6.11
N ASN A 47 -22.34 -9.87 -5.91
CA ASN A 47 -22.78 -8.48 -5.91
C ASN A 47 -23.48 -8.06 -4.61
N SER A 48 -23.49 -8.93 -3.59
CA SER A 48 -24.04 -8.62 -2.27
C SER A 48 -23.33 -9.41 -1.17
N THR A 49 -23.45 -8.94 0.08
CA THR A 49 -22.90 -9.59 1.26
C THR A 49 -23.54 -10.96 1.50
N GLU A 50 -24.84 -11.11 1.21
CA GLU A 50 -25.57 -12.38 1.32
C GLU A 50 -25.01 -13.43 0.34
N GLN A 51 -24.66 -13.04 -0.86
CA GLN A 51 -24.00 -13.93 -1.83
C GLN A 51 -22.62 -14.34 -1.34
N VAL A 52 -21.82 -13.41 -0.80
CA VAL A 52 -20.52 -13.75 -0.18
C VAL A 52 -20.71 -14.74 0.95
N ALA A 53 -21.66 -14.52 1.85
CA ALA A 53 -21.97 -15.41 2.97
C ALA A 53 -22.37 -16.82 2.50
N ALA A 54 -23.23 -16.91 1.49
CA ALA A 54 -23.65 -18.20 0.90
C ALA A 54 -22.47 -18.95 0.24
N ILE A 55 -21.60 -18.23 -0.48
CA ILE A 55 -20.37 -18.83 -1.09
C ILE A 55 -19.44 -19.33 0.00
N VAL A 56 -19.17 -18.53 1.04
CA VAL A 56 -18.29 -18.92 2.15
C VAL A 56 -18.83 -20.17 2.86
N LYS A 57 -20.13 -20.20 3.14
CA LYS A 57 -20.77 -21.38 3.77
C LYS A 57 -20.60 -22.63 2.90
N LEU A 58 -20.86 -22.54 1.59
CA LEU A 58 -20.68 -23.64 0.66
C LEU A 58 -19.20 -24.09 0.63
N CYS A 59 -18.26 -23.17 0.64
CA CYS A 59 -16.83 -23.47 0.67
C CYS A 59 -16.41 -24.14 2.00
N ALA A 60 -16.98 -23.72 3.12
CA ALA A 60 -16.76 -24.38 4.42
C ALA A 60 -17.28 -25.83 4.43
N GLU A 61 -18.50 -26.07 3.94
CA GLU A 61 -19.10 -27.41 3.84
C GLU A 61 -18.29 -28.35 2.92
N THR A 62 -17.69 -27.83 1.86
CA THR A 62 -16.92 -28.59 0.87
C THR A 62 -15.42 -28.59 1.11
N ARG A 63 -14.93 -27.88 2.13
CA ARG A 63 -13.52 -27.62 2.42
C ARG A 63 -12.75 -27.07 1.19
N THR A 64 -13.40 -26.17 0.46
CA THR A 64 -12.83 -25.47 -0.68
C THR A 64 -12.21 -24.17 -0.19
N ALA A 65 -10.97 -23.91 -0.55
CA ALA A 65 -10.28 -22.67 -0.18
C ALA A 65 -10.87 -21.47 -0.92
N ILE A 66 -10.81 -20.30 -0.28
CA ILE A 66 -11.26 -19.03 -0.84
C ILE A 66 -10.07 -18.07 -0.91
N VAL A 67 -9.82 -17.51 -2.09
CA VAL A 67 -8.83 -16.45 -2.29
C VAL A 67 -9.58 -15.17 -2.61
N PRO A 68 -9.72 -14.24 -1.64
CA PRO A 68 -10.38 -12.97 -1.89
C PRO A 68 -9.55 -12.08 -2.80
N GLN A 69 -10.22 -11.42 -3.73
CA GLN A 69 -9.57 -10.56 -4.71
C GLN A 69 -10.39 -9.29 -4.95
N GLY A 70 -9.73 -8.14 -4.94
CA GLY A 70 -10.26 -6.88 -5.43
C GLY A 70 -9.75 -6.57 -6.84
N GLY A 71 -9.00 -5.46 -6.99
CA GLY A 71 -8.41 -5.04 -8.26
C GLY A 71 -7.17 -5.83 -8.70
N ASN A 72 -6.76 -6.84 -7.96
CA ASN A 72 -5.57 -7.68 -8.23
C ASN A 72 -4.25 -6.88 -8.35
N THR A 73 -4.10 -5.84 -7.56
CA THR A 73 -2.93 -4.93 -7.54
C THR A 73 -1.86 -5.31 -6.51
N SER A 74 -2.04 -6.41 -5.79
CA SER A 74 -1.09 -6.89 -4.78
C SER A 74 0.30 -7.19 -5.37
N LEU A 75 1.33 -6.81 -4.63
CA LEU A 75 2.74 -6.98 -5.02
C LEU A 75 3.41 -8.21 -4.38
N CYS A 76 2.71 -8.87 -3.46
CA CYS A 76 3.22 -10.01 -2.68
C CYS A 76 2.49 -11.33 -2.97
N GLY A 77 1.67 -11.39 -4.04
CA GLY A 77 0.90 -12.59 -4.40
C GLY A 77 -0.25 -12.90 -3.44
N GLY A 78 -0.73 -11.93 -2.65
CA GLY A 78 -1.79 -12.10 -1.65
C GLY A 78 -3.17 -12.41 -2.25
N SER A 79 -3.44 -11.95 -3.47
CA SER A 79 -4.74 -12.04 -4.15
C SER A 79 -4.85 -13.16 -5.20
N VAL A 80 -3.82 -14.00 -5.34
CA VAL A 80 -3.85 -15.14 -6.27
C VAL A 80 -3.70 -16.46 -5.54
N PRO A 81 -4.35 -17.55 -6.02
CA PRO A 81 -4.24 -18.85 -5.38
C PRO A 81 -2.84 -19.44 -5.53
N ALA A 82 -2.54 -20.47 -4.75
CA ALA A 82 -1.35 -21.29 -4.96
C ALA A 82 -1.51 -22.19 -6.18
N GLU A 83 -0.41 -22.72 -6.71
CA GLU A 83 -0.43 -23.75 -7.75
C GLU A 83 -1.16 -25.00 -7.24
N LYS A 84 -1.92 -25.65 -8.14
CA LYS A 84 -2.69 -26.89 -7.88
C LYS A 84 -3.61 -26.78 -6.66
N SER A 85 -4.19 -25.59 -6.41
CA SER A 85 -5.05 -25.37 -5.26
C SER A 85 -6.50 -25.79 -5.54
N ASN A 86 -7.16 -26.39 -4.53
CA ASN A 86 -8.61 -26.59 -4.52
C ASN A 86 -9.27 -25.29 -3.98
N ALA A 87 -9.24 -24.23 -4.78
CA ALA A 87 -9.71 -22.92 -4.37
C ALA A 87 -10.67 -22.30 -5.38
N VAL A 88 -11.48 -21.37 -4.90
CA VAL A 88 -12.18 -20.38 -5.72
C VAL A 88 -11.56 -19.01 -5.51
N VAL A 89 -11.43 -18.22 -6.58
CA VAL A 89 -11.14 -16.78 -6.47
C VAL A 89 -12.46 -16.07 -6.24
N LEU A 90 -12.59 -15.38 -5.11
CA LEU A 90 -13.76 -14.58 -4.76
C LEU A 90 -13.47 -13.12 -5.10
N ASN A 91 -13.86 -12.69 -6.30
CA ASN A 91 -13.58 -11.34 -6.78
C ASN A 91 -14.74 -10.40 -6.45
N LEU A 92 -14.46 -9.37 -5.64
CA LEU A 92 -15.45 -8.46 -5.06
C LEU A 92 -15.75 -7.23 -5.93
N THR A 93 -15.21 -7.10 -7.13
CA THR A 93 -15.33 -5.89 -7.97
C THR A 93 -16.77 -5.52 -8.36
N ARG A 94 -17.75 -6.44 -8.25
CA ARG A 94 -19.17 -6.14 -8.47
C ARG A 94 -19.86 -5.52 -7.24
N MET A 95 -19.24 -5.56 -6.07
CA MET A 95 -19.69 -4.91 -4.84
C MET A 95 -19.08 -3.50 -4.78
N ASN A 96 -19.53 -2.59 -5.60
CA ASN A 96 -18.87 -1.30 -5.84
C ASN A 96 -19.77 -0.07 -5.57
N LYS A 97 -20.79 -0.23 -4.72
CA LYS A 97 -21.71 0.85 -4.40
C LYS A 97 -21.24 1.70 -3.25
N VAL A 98 -21.44 3.01 -3.35
CA VAL A 98 -21.52 3.90 -2.19
C VAL A 98 -22.89 3.71 -1.56
N ARG A 99 -22.92 3.18 -0.32
CA ARG A 99 -24.17 2.89 0.40
C ARG A 99 -24.76 4.12 1.09
N ALA A 100 -23.90 5.00 1.62
CA ALA A 100 -24.32 6.23 2.30
C ALA A 100 -23.18 7.24 2.40
N ILE A 101 -23.53 8.53 2.45
CA ILE A 101 -22.64 9.64 2.79
C ILE A 101 -23.31 10.44 3.90
N ASP A 102 -22.58 10.66 5.00
CA ASP A 102 -23.01 11.51 6.10
C ASP A 102 -22.03 12.69 6.24
N LEU A 103 -22.42 13.83 5.67
CA LEU A 103 -21.59 15.04 5.66
C LEU A 103 -21.48 15.70 7.04
N HIS A 104 -22.44 15.49 7.93
CA HIS A 104 -22.38 16.01 9.30
C HIS A 104 -21.41 15.21 10.15
N ASN A 105 -21.34 13.91 9.94
CA ASN A 105 -20.38 13.03 10.60
C ASN A 105 -19.04 12.92 9.86
N ASN A 106 -18.93 13.50 8.65
CA ASN A 106 -17.79 13.34 7.75
C ASN A 106 -17.42 11.86 7.57
N THR A 107 -18.38 11.07 7.09
CA THR A 107 -18.20 9.64 6.83
C THR A 107 -18.83 9.23 5.51
N ILE A 108 -18.28 8.18 4.91
CA ILE A 108 -18.82 7.51 3.74
C ILE A 108 -18.85 6.00 3.99
N THR A 109 -19.97 5.36 3.66
CA THR A 109 -20.11 3.90 3.73
C THR A 109 -20.06 3.33 2.32
N VAL A 110 -19.10 2.46 2.07
CA VAL A 110 -18.83 1.90 0.73
C VAL A 110 -18.68 0.38 0.77
N GLU A 111 -18.98 -0.26 -0.34
CA GLU A 111 -18.70 -1.67 -0.55
C GLU A 111 -17.23 -1.92 -0.88
N ALA A 112 -16.75 -3.12 -0.58
CA ALA A 112 -15.35 -3.49 -0.66
C ALA A 112 -14.75 -3.44 -2.08
N GLY A 113 -15.57 -3.59 -3.12
CA GLY A 113 -15.17 -3.52 -4.53
C GLY A 113 -15.16 -2.11 -5.10
N CYS A 114 -15.50 -1.05 -4.34
CA CYS A 114 -15.35 0.33 -4.80
C CYS A 114 -13.88 0.61 -5.14
N VAL A 115 -13.64 1.15 -6.33
CA VAL A 115 -12.31 1.60 -6.76
C VAL A 115 -11.94 2.87 -6.03
N LEU A 116 -10.68 2.98 -5.57
CA LEU A 116 -10.22 4.12 -4.77
C LEU A 116 -10.45 5.46 -5.48
N ALA A 117 -10.06 5.59 -6.75
CA ALA A 117 -10.26 6.82 -7.54
C ALA A 117 -11.74 7.23 -7.64
N GLN A 118 -12.66 6.26 -7.75
CA GLN A 118 -14.10 6.56 -7.76
C GLN A 118 -14.59 7.08 -6.41
N LEU A 119 -14.07 6.52 -5.31
CA LEU A 119 -14.38 7.01 -3.97
C LEU A 119 -13.87 8.43 -3.75
N GLN A 120 -12.64 8.72 -4.19
CA GLN A 120 -12.05 10.07 -4.12
C GLN A 120 -12.90 11.08 -4.90
N GLN A 121 -13.34 10.71 -6.11
CA GLN A 121 -14.22 11.54 -6.93
C GLN A 121 -15.55 11.82 -6.21
N VAL A 122 -16.20 10.78 -5.67
CA VAL A 122 -17.47 10.95 -4.94
C VAL A 122 -17.27 11.85 -3.69
N ALA A 123 -16.16 11.72 -2.99
CA ALA A 123 -15.84 12.61 -1.87
C ALA A 123 -15.69 14.06 -2.34
N GLN A 124 -14.97 14.29 -3.43
CA GLN A 124 -14.74 15.61 -4.03
C GLN A 124 -16.05 16.27 -4.49
N GLU A 125 -16.95 15.53 -5.13
CA GLU A 125 -18.27 16.00 -5.56
C GLU A 125 -19.14 16.47 -4.37
N ASN A 126 -18.80 16.04 -3.15
CA ASN A 126 -19.45 16.40 -1.91
C ASN A 126 -18.64 17.40 -1.05
N ASP A 127 -17.66 18.10 -1.64
CA ASP A 127 -16.76 19.04 -0.95
C ASP A 127 -16.01 18.37 0.23
N ARG A 128 -15.59 17.13 0.00
CA ARG A 128 -14.83 16.32 0.96
C ARG A 128 -13.61 15.70 0.30
N LEU A 129 -12.63 15.36 1.13
CA LEU A 129 -11.44 14.61 0.77
C LEU A 129 -11.50 13.21 1.38
N PHE A 130 -11.26 12.19 0.57
CA PHE A 130 -10.78 10.89 1.05
C PHE A 130 -9.27 10.82 0.79
N PRO A 131 -8.41 10.88 1.83
CA PRO A 131 -6.99 11.24 1.66
C PRO A 131 -6.07 10.07 1.30
N LEU A 132 -6.57 8.84 1.18
CA LEU A 132 -5.75 7.71 0.72
C LEU A 132 -5.36 7.95 -0.75
N SER A 133 -4.06 8.02 -1.04
CA SER A 133 -3.53 8.16 -2.40
C SER A 133 -2.32 7.26 -2.57
N LEU A 134 -2.36 6.40 -3.59
CA LEU A 134 -1.31 5.43 -3.91
C LEU A 134 -1.29 5.14 -5.41
N ALA A 135 -0.19 4.59 -5.91
CA ALA A 135 0.05 4.42 -7.34
C ALA A 135 -1.02 3.59 -8.09
N ALA A 136 -1.75 2.72 -7.39
CA ALA A 136 -2.77 1.86 -7.99
C ALA A 136 -4.21 2.39 -7.82
N GLU A 137 -4.42 3.67 -7.46
CA GLU A 137 -5.75 4.22 -7.12
C GLU A 137 -6.80 4.05 -8.22
N GLY A 138 -6.40 4.02 -9.48
CA GLY A 138 -7.31 3.79 -10.62
C GLY A 138 -7.83 2.35 -10.74
N SER A 139 -7.29 1.39 -9.98
CA SER A 139 -7.65 -0.03 -10.11
C SER A 139 -7.74 -0.78 -8.78
N CYS A 140 -7.07 -0.34 -7.72
CA CYS A 140 -7.21 -0.94 -6.39
C CYS A 140 -8.63 -0.69 -5.83
N THR A 141 -9.06 -1.58 -4.95
CA THR A 141 -10.38 -1.49 -4.31
C THR A 141 -10.26 -1.32 -2.81
N ILE A 142 -11.27 -0.71 -2.20
CA ILE A 142 -11.29 -0.42 -0.77
C ILE A 142 -11.11 -1.67 0.09
N GLY A 143 -11.73 -2.80 -0.28
CA GLY A 143 -11.53 -4.07 0.42
C GLY A 143 -10.10 -4.58 0.35
N GLY A 144 -9.42 -4.36 -0.78
CA GLY A 144 -7.99 -4.65 -0.93
C GLY A 144 -7.12 -3.75 -0.06
N ASN A 145 -7.37 -2.43 -0.08
CA ASN A 145 -6.63 -1.45 0.72
C ASN A 145 -6.79 -1.71 2.23
N LEU A 146 -8.00 -2.08 2.67
CA LEU A 146 -8.27 -2.50 4.05
C LEU A 146 -7.52 -3.79 4.40
N SER A 147 -7.56 -4.78 3.52
CA SER A 147 -6.95 -6.09 3.76
C SER A 147 -5.43 -6.04 3.89
N THR A 148 -4.77 -5.08 3.24
CA THR A 148 -3.32 -4.84 3.34
C THR A 148 -2.96 -3.71 4.29
N ASN A 149 -3.95 -3.01 4.85
CA ASN A 149 -3.74 -1.76 5.60
C ASN A 149 -2.89 -0.77 4.78
N ALA A 150 -3.31 -0.52 3.54
CA ALA A 150 -2.54 0.30 2.61
C ALA A 150 -2.24 1.69 3.18
N GLY A 151 -1.01 2.13 2.95
CA GLY A 151 -0.57 3.50 3.19
C GLY A 151 -0.65 4.34 1.93
N GLY A 152 0.27 5.28 1.78
CA GLY A 152 0.35 6.17 0.61
C GLY A 152 1.00 7.50 0.97
N THR A 153 0.89 8.48 0.09
CA THR A 153 1.64 9.74 0.19
C THR A 153 1.19 10.65 1.33
N ALA A 154 -0.07 10.54 1.80
CA ALA A 154 -0.66 11.44 2.79
C ALA A 154 -0.77 10.85 4.22
N VAL A 155 -0.09 9.71 4.47
CA VAL A 155 -0.09 9.01 5.77
C VAL A 155 0.39 9.91 6.90
N LEU A 156 1.35 10.78 6.60
CA LEU A 156 1.92 11.72 7.58
C LEU A 156 0.86 12.56 8.30
N ARG A 157 -0.19 12.97 7.60
CA ARG A 157 -1.29 13.78 8.14
C ARG A 157 -2.51 12.96 8.53
N TYR A 158 -2.89 11.99 7.71
CA TYR A 158 -4.21 11.35 7.81
C TYR A 158 -4.15 9.90 8.31
N GLY A 159 -2.95 9.34 8.43
CA GLY A 159 -2.77 7.94 8.76
C GLY A 159 -3.00 7.02 7.56
N ASN A 160 -2.78 5.73 7.77
CA ASN A 160 -3.03 4.68 6.78
C ASN A 160 -4.52 4.26 6.77
N THR A 161 -4.87 3.27 5.97
CA THR A 161 -6.27 2.81 5.82
C THR A 161 -6.93 2.43 7.15
N ARG A 162 -6.16 1.92 8.12
CA ARG A 162 -6.64 1.58 9.48
C ARG A 162 -7.16 2.81 10.22
N GLU A 163 -6.40 3.90 10.21
CA GLU A 163 -6.81 5.16 10.87
C GLU A 163 -7.99 5.81 10.16
N LEU A 164 -8.14 5.58 8.86
CA LEU A 164 -9.25 6.10 8.07
C LEU A 164 -10.56 5.33 8.27
N THR A 165 -10.55 4.18 8.96
CA THR A 165 -11.71 3.27 9.08
C THR A 165 -12.40 3.37 10.41
N LEU A 166 -13.72 3.61 10.40
CA LEU A 166 -14.57 3.63 11.60
C LEU A 166 -15.33 2.34 11.82
N GLY A 167 -15.74 1.65 10.76
CA GLY A 167 -16.52 0.42 10.87
C GLY A 167 -16.30 -0.51 9.69
N LEU A 168 -16.56 -1.80 9.90
CA LEU A 168 -16.47 -2.84 8.87
C LEU A 168 -17.70 -3.73 8.86
N GLU A 169 -18.01 -4.28 7.71
CA GLU A 169 -18.84 -5.46 7.52
C GLU A 169 -17.96 -6.60 6.99
N VAL A 170 -18.04 -7.75 7.62
CA VAL A 170 -17.17 -8.91 7.33
C VAL A 170 -17.98 -10.19 7.32
N VAL A 171 -17.76 -11.01 6.29
CA VAL A 171 -18.22 -12.40 6.29
C VAL A 171 -17.15 -13.29 6.91
N LEU A 172 -17.51 -14.00 7.96
CA LEU A 172 -16.65 -14.90 8.74
C LEU A 172 -16.49 -16.26 8.05
N PRO A 173 -15.49 -17.07 8.42
CA PRO A 173 -15.19 -18.37 7.78
C PRO A 173 -16.32 -19.41 7.82
N ASP A 174 -17.29 -19.26 8.69
CA ASP A 174 -18.50 -20.09 8.80
C ASP A 174 -19.70 -19.57 7.98
N GLY A 175 -19.51 -18.43 7.29
CA GLY A 175 -20.54 -17.76 6.50
C GLY A 175 -21.44 -16.81 7.31
N GLN A 176 -21.22 -16.62 8.61
CA GLN A 176 -21.90 -15.58 9.35
C GLN A 176 -21.42 -14.19 8.93
N THR A 177 -22.32 -13.20 8.95
CA THR A 177 -21.98 -11.82 8.67
C THR A 177 -21.91 -11.02 9.96
N TRP A 178 -20.73 -10.47 10.25
CA TRP A 178 -20.57 -9.48 11.30
C TRP A 178 -20.73 -8.08 10.71
N SER A 179 -21.73 -7.32 11.17
CA SER A 179 -21.94 -5.94 10.79
C SER A 179 -21.54 -5.00 11.93
N GLY A 180 -20.36 -4.40 11.77
CA GLY A 180 -19.83 -3.33 12.60
C GLY A 180 -19.81 -1.99 11.88
N LEU A 181 -20.73 -1.73 10.95
CA LEU A 181 -20.84 -0.50 10.17
C LEU A 181 -21.33 0.69 11.01
N ARG A 182 -20.54 1.06 12.03
CA ARG A 182 -20.82 2.20 12.90
C ARG A 182 -19.85 3.33 12.57
N GLY A 183 -20.40 4.52 12.30
CA GLY A 183 -19.62 5.74 12.07
C GLY A 183 -19.18 6.44 13.36
N LEU A 184 -18.96 5.70 14.43
CA LEU A 184 -18.61 6.26 15.74
C LEU A 184 -17.12 6.53 15.84
N ARG A 185 -16.75 7.69 16.38
CA ARG A 185 -15.36 8.04 16.69
C ARG A 185 -14.91 7.51 18.06
N LYS A 186 -15.86 7.18 18.92
CA LYS A 186 -15.64 6.57 20.25
C LYS A 186 -16.59 5.40 20.42
N ASP A 187 -16.06 4.20 20.57
CA ASP A 187 -16.82 2.97 20.89
C ASP A 187 -15.93 2.06 21.74
N ASN A 188 -16.17 2.09 23.05
CA ASN A 188 -15.47 1.26 24.04
C ASN A 188 -16.35 0.09 24.55
N THR A 189 -17.33 -0.36 23.76
CA THR A 189 -18.25 -1.44 24.13
C THR A 189 -17.71 -2.84 23.83
N GLY A 190 -16.46 -3.10 24.18
CA GLY A 190 -15.76 -4.38 23.98
C GLY A 190 -14.51 -4.25 23.13
N TYR A 191 -14.03 -5.38 22.63
CA TYR A 191 -12.87 -5.40 21.75
C TYR A 191 -13.16 -4.72 20.39
N ASP A 192 -12.20 -3.97 19.88
CA ASP A 192 -12.29 -3.35 18.56
C ASP A 192 -12.01 -4.37 17.45
N LEU A 193 -13.03 -5.18 17.12
CA LEU A 193 -12.91 -6.33 16.21
C LEU A 193 -12.44 -5.96 14.79
N LYS A 194 -12.74 -4.74 14.30
CA LYS A 194 -12.29 -4.34 12.96
C LYS A 194 -10.77 -4.42 12.81
N GLN A 195 -10.01 -4.23 13.91
CA GLN A 195 -8.56 -4.27 13.91
C GLN A 195 -7.98 -5.66 13.57
N LEU A 196 -8.75 -6.72 13.75
CA LEU A 196 -8.36 -8.08 13.37
C LEU A 196 -8.39 -8.32 11.87
N PHE A 197 -9.27 -7.62 11.14
CA PHE A 197 -9.48 -7.83 9.71
C PHE A 197 -8.65 -6.88 8.85
N ILE A 198 -8.38 -5.65 9.34
CA ILE A 198 -7.54 -4.67 8.63
C ILE A 198 -6.08 -5.15 8.69
N GLY A 199 -5.48 -5.36 7.52
CA GLY A 199 -4.12 -5.90 7.40
C GLY A 199 -4.02 -7.42 7.52
N ALA A 200 -5.18 -8.14 7.61
CA ALA A 200 -5.19 -9.61 7.68
C ALA A 200 -5.13 -10.30 6.31
N GLU A 201 -5.07 -9.56 5.22
CA GLU A 201 -4.96 -10.06 3.83
C GLU A 201 -6.01 -11.13 3.49
N GLY A 202 -7.23 -11.01 4.04
CA GLY A 202 -8.33 -11.96 3.82
C GLY A 202 -8.16 -13.32 4.49
N THR A 203 -7.20 -13.49 5.40
CA THR A 203 -6.94 -14.77 6.08
C THR A 203 -7.87 -15.03 7.27
N LEU A 204 -8.59 -14.01 7.77
CA LEU A 204 -9.50 -14.11 8.92
C LEU A 204 -10.98 -13.93 8.56
N GLY A 205 -11.28 -13.44 7.35
CA GLY A 205 -12.64 -13.18 6.86
C GLY A 205 -12.63 -12.32 5.61
N ILE A 206 -13.80 -12.09 5.02
CA ILE A 206 -13.98 -11.34 3.78
C ILE A 206 -14.64 -10.00 4.11
N ILE A 207 -13.92 -8.90 3.96
CA ILE A 207 -14.47 -7.54 4.11
C ILE A 207 -15.41 -7.28 2.93
N THR A 208 -16.66 -6.91 3.23
CA THR A 208 -17.70 -6.63 2.23
C THR A 208 -18.09 -5.16 2.17
N ALA A 209 -17.96 -4.42 3.28
CA ALA A 209 -18.19 -2.97 3.31
C ALA A 209 -17.40 -2.30 4.44
N ALA A 210 -17.25 -0.99 4.34
CA ALA A 210 -16.59 -0.17 5.35
C ALA A 210 -17.26 1.19 5.52
N VAL A 211 -17.15 1.74 6.75
CA VAL A 211 -17.39 3.15 7.05
C VAL A 211 -16.05 3.85 7.16
N LEU A 212 -15.82 4.82 6.28
CA LEU A 212 -14.55 5.53 6.15
C LEU A 212 -14.71 7.00 6.56
N LYS A 213 -13.63 7.58 7.09
CA LYS A 213 -13.56 9.00 7.44
C LYS A 213 -13.39 9.85 6.19
N LEU A 214 -14.13 10.94 6.12
CA LEU A 214 -13.92 12.04 5.20
C LEU A 214 -13.33 13.23 5.93
N PHE A 215 -12.67 14.09 5.18
CA PHE A 215 -12.08 15.34 5.65
C PHE A 215 -12.58 16.52 4.80
N PRO A 216 -12.52 17.76 5.30
CA PRO A 216 -12.78 18.93 4.46
C PRO A 216 -11.79 18.98 3.29
N GLN A 217 -12.28 19.39 2.11
CA GLN A 217 -11.43 19.59 0.95
C GLN A 217 -10.40 20.69 1.23
N PRO A 218 -9.10 20.50 0.96
CA PRO A 218 -8.10 21.56 1.06
C PRO A 218 -8.45 22.75 0.17
N LYS A 219 -8.27 23.96 0.67
CA LYS A 219 -8.48 25.23 -0.05
C LYS A 219 -7.21 25.72 -0.73
N SER A 220 -6.06 25.42 -0.15
CA SER A 220 -4.74 25.70 -0.73
C SER A 220 -3.79 24.52 -0.51
N SER A 221 -2.82 24.39 -1.41
CA SER A 221 -1.71 23.45 -1.30
C SER A 221 -0.43 24.12 -1.78
N GLY A 222 0.69 23.78 -1.14
CA GLY A 222 2.04 24.19 -1.54
C GLY A 222 2.90 22.95 -1.76
N THR A 223 3.56 22.86 -2.92
CA THR A 223 4.46 21.75 -3.26
C THR A 223 5.82 22.31 -3.60
N ALA A 224 6.87 21.69 -3.06
CA ALA A 224 8.25 22.07 -3.33
C ALA A 224 9.14 20.86 -3.60
N PHE A 225 10.18 21.06 -4.40
CA PHE A 225 11.26 20.12 -4.63
C PHE A 225 12.55 20.71 -4.08
N VAL A 226 13.18 20.00 -3.12
CA VAL A 226 14.27 20.55 -2.29
C VAL A 226 15.52 19.69 -2.46
N GLY A 227 16.66 20.31 -2.77
CA GLY A 227 17.97 19.67 -2.80
C GLY A 227 18.56 19.56 -1.39
N VAL A 228 19.05 18.38 -1.03
CA VAL A 228 19.74 18.11 0.23
C VAL A 228 21.01 17.27 -0.01
N THR A 229 21.99 17.40 0.89
CA THR A 229 23.30 16.69 0.77
C THR A 229 23.27 15.29 1.36
N SER A 230 22.28 14.98 2.22
CA SER A 230 22.20 13.70 2.91
C SER A 230 20.79 13.43 3.47
N PRO A 231 20.45 12.16 3.77
CA PRO A 231 19.22 11.85 4.52
C PRO A 231 19.17 12.47 5.91
N SER A 232 20.33 12.74 6.55
CA SER A 232 20.38 13.46 7.82
C SER A 232 19.95 14.91 7.70
N GLN A 233 20.31 15.58 6.60
CA GLN A 233 19.87 16.94 6.32
C GLN A 233 18.36 16.95 6.00
N ALA A 234 17.86 15.97 5.24
CA ALA A 234 16.41 15.79 5.01
C ALA A 234 15.65 15.59 6.33
N LEU A 235 16.20 14.84 7.29
CA LEU A 235 15.59 14.66 8.62
C LEU A 235 15.55 15.99 9.41
N ALA A 236 16.59 16.81 9.32
CA ALA A 236 16.60 18.12 9.96
C ALA A 236 15.52 19.06 9.38
N LEU A 237 15.35 19.02 8.05
CA LEU A 237 14.27 19.75 7.35
C LEU A 237 12.89 19.24 7.77
N LEU A 238 12.68 17.90 7.80
CA LEU A 238 11.42 17.31 8.26
C LEU A 238 11.04 17.77 9.68
N ASN A 239 12.01 17.76 10.59
CA ASN A 239 11.77 18.20 11.98
C ASN A 239 11.37 19.68 12.07
N GLN A 240 11.99 20.55 11.28
CA GLN A 240 11.59 21.96 11.20
C GLN A 240 10.17 22.11 10.70
N LEU A 241 9.84 21.47 9.57
CA LEU A 241 8.51 21.58 8.97
C LEU A 241 7.43 20.99 9.88
N ARG A 242 7.70 19.89 10.57
CA ARG A 242 6.77 19.34 11.58
C ARG A 242 6.51 20.30 12.73
N ALA A 243 7.55 20.95 13.23
CA ALA A 243 7.42 21.90 14.33
C ALA A 243 6.61 23.14 13.94
N ASN A 244 6.80 23.65 12.73
CA ASN A 244 6.27 24.93 12.31
C ASN A 244 4.96 24.83 11.49
N CYS A 245 4.81 23.76 10.69
CA CYS A 245 3.62 23.55 9.85
C CYS A 245 2.60 22.60 10.49
N ALA A 246 2.99 21.80 11.50
CA ALA A 246 2.13 20.86 12.22
C ALA A 246 1.31 19.95 11.26
N GLU A 247 -0.02 19.92 11.43
CA GLU A 247 -0.93 19.07 10.63
C GLU A 247 -1.07 19.51 9.16
N ARG A 248 -0.46 20.62 8.73
CA ARG A 248 -0.46 21.05 7.33
C ARG A 248 0.51 20.27 6.48
N LEU A 249 1.53 19.63 7.08
CA LEU A 249 2.49 18.82 6.37
C LEU A 249 1.83 17.50 5.93
N THR A 250 1.50 17.38 4.66
CA THR A 250 0.80 16.22 4.08
C THR A 250 1.72 15.22 3.44
N GLY A 251 2.79 15.66 2.79
CA GLY A 251 3.76 14.79 2.12
C GLY A 251 5.21 15.19 2.39
N PHE A 252 6.07 14.19 2.58
CA PHE A 252 7.52 14.40 2.70
C PHE A 252 8.26 13.17 2.17
N GLU A 253 8.67 13.26 0.91
CA GLU A 253 9.23 12.17 0.11
C GLU A 253 10.73 12.31 -0.07
N LEU A 254 11.51 11.36 0.40
CA LEU A 254 12.96 11.30 0.16
C LEU A 254 13.21 10.64 -1.20
N ILE A 255 14.13 11.20 -2.00
CA ILE A 255 14.46 10.72 -3.34
C ILE A 255 15.99 10.77 -3.54
N SER A 256 16.62 9.64 -3.85
CA SER A 256 18.05 9.63 -4.20
C SER A 256 18.27 10.15 -5.64
N ARG A 257 19.47 10.67 -5.91
CA ARG A 257 19.83 11.17 -7.26
C ARG A 257 19.59 10.11 -8.34
N LEU A 258 19.95 8.87 -8.09
CA LEU A 258 19.77 7.79 -9.06
C LEU A 258 18.31 7.58 -9.44
N CYS A 259 17.38 7.77 -8.52
CA CYS A 259 15.94 7.73 -8.82
C CYS A 259 15.54 8.80 -9.81
N LEU A 260 15.99 10.04 -9.58
CA LEU A 260 15.72 11.16 -10.48
C LEU A 260 16.38 10.95 -11.85
N ASP A 261 17.63 10.45 -11.91
CA ASP A 261 18.31 10.14 -13.17
C ASP A 261 17.54 9.11 -14.00
N PHE A 262 16.94 8.11 -13.38
CA PHE A 262 16.11 7.14 -14.08
C PHE A 262 14.85 7.77 -14.66
N VAL A 263 14.18 8.62 -13.90
CA VAL A 263 12.98 9.34 -14.37
C VAL A 263 13.33 10.26 -15.53
N LEU A 264 14.38 11.07 -15.41
CA LEU A 264 14.83 11.99 -16.46
C LEU A 264 15.24 11.27 -17.75
N ARG A 265 15.75 10.04 -17.65
CA ARG A 265 16.17 9.21 -18.79
C ARG A 265 15.02 8.54 -19.51
N HIS A 266 14.03 8.03 -18.76
CA HIS A 266 13.05 7.10 -19.31
C HIS A 266 11.63 7.66 -19.41
N ILE A 267 11.32 8.73 -18.71
CA ILE A 267 9.98 9.31 -18.72
C ILE A 267 9.96 10.55 -19.61
N PRO A 268 9.17 10.54 -20.69
CA PRO A 268 9.11 11.68 -21.62
C PRO A 268 8.66 12.98 -20.94
N ASN A 269 9.11 14.11 -21.44
CA ASN A 269 8.73 15.46 -21.01
C ASN A 269 9.03 15.75 -19.53
N THR A 270 10.03 15.08 -18.96
CA THR A 270 10.54 15.37 -17.61
C THR A 270 11.81 16.21 -17.68
N HIS A 271 11.96 17.12 -16.74
CA HIS A 271 13.14 17.99 -16.62
C HIS A 271 13.58 18.05 -15.16
N ASP A 272 14.89 18.17 -14.92
CA ASP A 272 15.40 18.35 -13.56
C ASP A 272 14.81 19.65 -12.98
N PRO A 273 14.09 19.59 -11.84
CA PRO A 273 13.50 20.78 -11.26
C PRO A 273 14.53 21.80 -10.74
N LEU A 274 15.75 21.34 -10.44
CA LEU A 274 16.84 22.16 -9.93
C LEU A 274 17.95 22.26 -10.97
N THR A 275 18.63 23.41 -11.04
CA THR A 275 19.72 23.66 -12.00
C THR A 275 21.00 22.90 -11.67
N VAL A 276 21.19 22.53 -10.40
CA VAL A 276 22.34 21.78 -9.90
C VAL A 276 21.88 20.42 -9.41
N ALA A 277 22.65 19.37 -9.75
CA ALA A 277 22.38 18.02 -9.27
C ALA A 277 22.87 17.85 -7.82
N TYR A 278 21.99 17.34 -6.98
CA TYR A 278 22.28 17.02 -5.58
C TYR A 278 22.21 15.51 -5.34
N PRO A 279 22.89 14.96 -4.32
CA PRO A 279 22.87 13.52 -4.03
C PRO A 279 21.48 13.03 -3.56
N TRP A 280 20.69 13.92 -2.96
CA TRP A 280 19.37 13.63 -2.43
C TRP A 280 18.42 14.79 -2.67
N TYR A 281 17.14 14.46 -2.71
CA TYR A 281 16.05 15.42 -2.86
C TYR A 281 14.92 15.09 -1.89
N VAL A 282 14.12 16.11 -1.59
CA VAL A 282 12.88 15.95 -0.85
C VAL A 282 11.75 16.61 -1.63
N LEU A 283 10.69 15.88 -1.91
CA LEU A 283 9.41 16.45 -2.35
C LEU A 283 8.56 16.70 -1.12
N VAL A 284 8.16 17.95 -0.91
CA VAL A 284 7.36 18.40 0.24
C VAL A 284 6.00 18.87 -0.22
N GLU A 285 4.95 18.51 0.53
CA GLU A 285 3.62 19.08 0.32
C GLU A 285 3.02 19.55 1.64
N LEU A 286 2.49 20.76 1.62
CA LEU A 286 1.57 21.29 2.64
C LEU A 286 0.17 21.41 2.06
N SER A 287 -0.86 21.21 2.88
CA SER A 287 -2.24 21.49 2.50
C SER A 287 -3.00 22.14 3.65
N GLU A 288 -3.88 23.11 3.31
CA GLU A 288 -4.67 23.88 4.27
C GLU A 288 -6.14 23.92 3.85
N SER A 289 -7.02 23.63 4.80
CA SER A 289 -8.48 23.67 4.59
C SER A 289 -9.12 25.01 4.98
N ALA A 290 -8.41 25.86 5.73
CA ALA A 290 -8.87 27.20 6.08
C ALA A 290 -8.57 28.19 4.95
N SER A 291 -9.56 29.00 4.57
CA SER A 291 -9.43 29.95 3.46
C SER A 291 -8.55 31.17 3.74
N ALA A 292 -8.21 31.41 5.01
CA ALA A 292 -7.42 32.58 5.44
C ALA A 292 -5.89 32.34 5.36
N LEU A 293 -5.43 31.13 5.11
CA LEU A 293 -4.01 30.76 5.09
C LEU A 293 -3.66 30.18 3.72
N ASP A 294 -2.53 30.59 3.19
CA ASP A 294 -1.96 30.01 1.97
C ASP A 294 -0.83 29.05 2.32
N ALA A 295 -1.02 27.76 1.95
CA ALA A 295 -0.04 26.72 2.21
C ALA A 295 1.25 26.90 1.39
N GLY A 296 1.14 27.52 0.21
CA GLY A 296 2.30 27.82 -0.64
C GLY A 296 3.19 28.92 -0.05
N GLU A 297 2.57 30.00 0.43
CA GLU A 297 3.31 31.09 1.10
C GLU A 297 4.00 30.60 2.39
N LEU A 298 3.31 29.79 3.19
CA LEU A 298 3.90 29.17 4.38
C LEU A 298 5.09 28.30 4.02
N LEU A 299 4.97 27.48 2.98
CA LEU A 299 6.06 26.60 2.53
C LEU A 299 7.28 27.41 2.06
N GLU A 300 7.06 28.50 1.31
CA GLU A 300 8.15 29.39 0.86
C GLU A 300 8.90 30.01 2.05
N GLN A 301 8.18 30.50 3.05
CA GLN A 301 8.77 31.08 4.25
C GLN A 301 9.61 30.05 5.01
N GLU A 302 9.09 28.86 5.21
CA GLU A 302 9.81 27.77 5.91
C GLU A 302 11.04 27.29 5.15
N LEU A 303 10.97 27.23 3.81
CA LEU A 303 12.13 26.85 3.00
C LEU A 303 13.19 27.95 2.95
N ALA A 304 12.82 29.24 2.99
CA ALA A 304 13.79 30.32 3.14
C ALA A 304 14.58 30.18 4.45
N ILE A 305 13.88 29.92 5.57
CA ILE A 305 14.52 29.64 6.86
C ILE A 305 15.43 28.39 6.79
N ALA A 306 14.97 27.32 6.11
CA ALA A 306 15.74 26.09 5.97
C ALA A 306 17.04 26.29 5.18
N LEU A 307 17.02 27.13 4.14
CA LEU A 307 18.20 27.50 3.37
C LEU A 307 19.19 28.33 4.21
N GLU A 308 18.70 29.35 4.92
CA GLU A 308 19.52 30.15 5.83
C GLU A 308 20.19 29.31 6.92
N GLN A 309 19.48 28.31 7.44
CA GLN A 309 19.97 27.42 8.51
C GLN A 309 20.71 26.18 7.97
N SER A 310 20.99 26.12 6.68
CA SER A 310 21.68 24.99 6.04
C SER A 310 20.99 23.62 6.23
N ARG A 311 19.66 23.62 6.37
CA ARG A 311 18.83 22.41 6.41
C ARG A 311 18.37 22.00 5.01
N ALA A 312 18.52 22.86 4.05
CA ALA A 312 18.40 22.63 2.61
C ALA A 312 19.54 23.35 1.88
N VAL A 313 19.83 22.97 0.64
CA VAL A 313 20.86 23.62 -0.19
C VAL A 313 20.29 24.33 -1.40
N ASP A 314 19.11 23.91 -1.85
CA ASP A 314 18.38 24.51 -2.96
C ASP A 314 16.91 24.14 -2.87
N ALA A 315 16.02 24.93 -3.44
CA ALA A 315 14.59 24.63 -3.44
C ALA A 315 13.86 25.34 -4.59
N VAL A 316 12.88 24.66 -5.17
CA VAL A 316 11.90 25.24 -6.08
C VAL A 316 10.49 24.96 -5.55
N VAL A 317 9.64 26.00 -5.52
CA VAL A 317 8.25 25.92 -5.10
C VAL A 317 7.34 26.05 -6.32
N ALA A 318 6.42 25.12 -6.46
CA ALA A 318 5.43 25.14 -7.55
C ALA A 318 4.52 26.39 -7.42
N LYS A 319 4.38 27.12 -8.51
CA LYS A 319 3.52 28.33 -8.60
C LYS A 319 2.17 28.05 -9.27
N SER A 320 1.91 26.82 -9.65
CA SER A 320 0.65 26.38 -10.25
C SER A 320 0.39 24.91 -9.98
N SER A 321 -0.86 24.47 -10.10
CA SER A 321 -1.23 23.05 -9.99
C SER A 321 -0.52 22.18 -11.02
N ALA A 322 -0.30 22.70 -12.22
CA ALA A 322 0.45 21.98 -13.27
C ALA A 322 1.91 21.73 -12.86
N GLN A 323 2.57 22.72 -12.24
CA GLN A 323 3.94 22.55 -11.73
C GLN A 323 3.96 21.58 -10.54
N SER A 324 3.00 21.66 -9.62
CA SER A 324 2.86 20.69 -8.52
C SER A 324 2.70 19.25 -9.05
N GLN A 325 1.82 19.04 -10.02
CA GLN A 325 1.64 17.73 -10.67
C GLN A 325 2.93 17.25 -11.36
N ALA A 326 3.67 18.14 -11.99
CA ALA A 326 4.96 17.80 -12.62
C ALA A 326 6.00 17.34 -11.57
N LEU A 327 6.06 17.99 -10.40
CA LEU A 327 6.95 17.59 -9.31
C LEU A 327 6.55 16.23 -8.72
N TRP A 328 5.24 16.01 -8.50
CA TRP A 328 4.74 14.70 -8.06
C TRP A 328 5.00 13.61 -9.10
N ALA A 329 4.84 13.90 -10.38
CA ALA A 329 5.14 12.95 -11.46
C ALA A 329 6.60 12.47 -11.42
N MET A 330 7.56 13.29 -10.98
CA MET A 330 8.95 12.85 -10.77
C MET A 330 9.03 11.73 -9.75
N ARG A 331 8.29 11.84 -8.65
CA ARG A 331 8.25 10.84 -7.57
C ARG A 331 7.49 9.58 -7.97
N GLU A 332 6.33 9.74 -8.57
CA GLU A 332 5.43 8.65 -8.92
C GLU A 332 6.00 7.73 -10.00
N ASN A 333 6.69 8.29 -10.96
CA ASN A 333 7.29 7.54 -12.08
C ASN A 333 8.60 6.81 -11.74
N ILE A 334 9.13 6.91 -10.52
CA ILE A 334 10.39 6.23 -10.14
C ILE A 334 10.27 4.71 -10.36
N SER A 335 9.15 4.11 -9.94
CA SER A 335 8.95 2.66 -10.06
C SER A 335 8.85 2.19 -11.50
N GLU A 336 8.22 2.99 -12.38
CA GLU A 336 8.14 2.70 -13.81
C GLU A 336 9.49 2.92 -14.49
N ALA A 337 10.17 4.03 -14.23
CA ALA A 337 11.49 4.32 -14.76
C ALA A 337 12.51 3.22 -14.38
N GLN A 338 12.43 2.69 -13.16
CA GLN A 338 13.26 1.58 -12.71
C GLN A 338 13.05 0.29 -13.53
N ARG A 339 11.86 0.05 -14.11
CA ARG A 339 11.59 -1.13 -14.94
C ARG A 339 12.44 -1.14 -16.21
N PHE A 340 12.71 0.01 -16.79
CA PHE A 340 13.56 0.13 -17.99
C PHE A 340 15.04 -0.13 -17.71
N GLU A 341 15.46 -0.11 -16.44
CA GLU A 341 16.84 -0.38 -16.04
C GLU A 341 17.14 -1.87 -15.79
N GLY A 342 16.18 -2.75 -16.07
CA GLY A 342 16.31 -4.21 -15.96
C GLY A 342 15.90 -4.78 -14.60
N ALA A 343 16.45 -5.95 -14.26
CA ALA A 343 16.09 -6.68 -13.05
C ALA A 343 16.33 -5.86 -11.77
N SER A 344 15.39 -5.94 -10.86
CA SER A 344 15.47 -5.28 -9.55
C SER A 344 14.88 -6.14 -8.42
N ILE A 345 15.51 -6.07 -7.25
CA ILE A 345 15.00 -6.61 -6.00
C ILE A 345 14.38 -5.43 -5.23
N LYS A 346 13.13 -5.60 -4.83
CA LYS A 346 12.34 -4.51 -4.23
C LYS A 346 12.17 -4.75 -2.75
N HIS A 347 12.55 -3.76 -1.96
CA HIS A 347 12.33 -3.75 -0.52
C HIS A 347 11.39 -2.59 -0.18
N ASP A 348 10.29 -2.93 0.45
CA ASP A 348 9.32 -2.03 1.05
C ASP A 348 9.43 -2.22 2.57
N VAL A 349 10.17 -1.33 3.21
CA VAL A 349 10.54 -1.47 4.61
C VAL A 349 10.21 -0.19 5.39
N SER A 350 10.02 -0.33 6.69
CA SER A 350 9.93 0.84 7.57
C SER A 350 10.92 0.73 8.72
N VAL A 351 11.47 1.86 9.12
CA VAL A 351 12.30 2.01 10.30
C VAL A 351 11.83 3.23 11.11
N PRO A 352 12.15 3.34 12.41
CA PRO A 352 11.93 4.60 13.13
C PRO A 352 12.50 5.78 12.33
N ILE A 353 11.76 6.87 12.21
CA ILE A 353 12.14 8.03 11.37
C ILE A 353 13.55 8.52 11.73
N SER A 354 13.91 8.50 13.02
CA SER A 354 15.25 8.84 13.52
C SER A 354 16.35 7.91 13.01
N ALA A 355 16.02 6.69 12.60
CA ALA A 355 16.98 5.69 12.11
C ALA A 355 17.15 5.70 10.58
N ILE A 356 16.34 6.46 9.82
CA ILE A 356 16.36 6.44 8.34
C ILE A 356 17.75 6.74 7.79
N ALA A 357 18.40 7.81 8.25
CA ALA A 357 19.72 8.19 7.76
C ALA A 357 20.79 7.12 8.04
N LEU A 358 20.75 6.51 9.21
CA LEU A 358 21.61 5.41 9.59
C LEU A 358 21.35 4.17 8.73
N PHE A 359 20.08 3.79 8.56
CA PHE A 359 19.67 2.67 7.72
C PHE A 359 20.17 2.85 6.28
N VAL A 360 19.88 3.98 5.65
CA VAL A 360 20.30 4.26 4.25
C VAL A 360 21.82 4.15 4.12
N THR A 361 22.58 4.72 5.04
CA THR A 361 24.05 4.69 5.01
C THR A 361 24.59 3.27 5.17
N GLN A 362 24.13 2.54 6.18
CA GLN A 362 24.65 1.20 6.49
C GLN A 362 24.20 0.16 5.45
N ALA A 363 22.93 0.20 5.02
CA ALA A 363 22.43 -0.70 3.99
C ALA A 363 23.15 -0.48 2.65
N SER A 364 23.37 0.78 2.26
CA SER A 364 24.11 1.10 1.04
C SER A 364 25.54 0.57 1.08
N ALA A 365 26.24 0.78 2.18
CA ALA A 365 27.62 0.29 2.36
C ALA A 365 27.68 -1.26 2.36
N ALA A 366 26.77 -1.93 3.07
CA ALA A 366 26.73 -3.38 3.14
C ALA A 366 26.41 -4.03 1.78
N LEU A 367 25.47 -3.46 1.02
CA LEU A 367 25.13 -3.94 -0.32
C LEU A 367 26.26 -3.69 -1.33
N ALA A 368 26.93 -2.54 -1.28
CA ALA A 368 28.07 -2.24 -2.12
C ALA A 368 29.26 -3.18 -1.86
N ALA A 369 29.49 -3.54 -0.60
CA ALA A 369 30.48 -4.56 -0.23
C ALA A 369 30.10 -5.98 -0.67
N ALA A 370 28.82 -6.28 -0.76
CA ALA A 370 28.30 -7.60 -1.14
C ALA A 370 28.35 -7.81 -2.66
N VAL A 371 28.04 -6.80 -3.46
CA VAL A 371 27.97 -6.88 -4.92
C VAL A 371 28.54 -5.63 -5.54
N GLU A 372 29.66 -5.78 -6.27
CA GLU A 372 30.31 -4.67 -6.97
C GLU A 372 29.36 -4.09 -8.05
N GLY A 373 29.30 -2.77 -8.13
CA GLY A 373 28.48 -2.06 -9.11
C GLY A 373 26.98 -2.12 -8.86
N ILE A 374 26.53 -2.56 -7.67
CA ILE A 374 25.11 -2.57 -7.31
C ILE A 374 24.55 -1.14 -7.33
N ARG A 375 23.34 -0.98 -7.86
CA ARG A 375 22.70 0.33 -8.02
C ARG A 375 21.56 0.46 -7.04
N ILE A 376 21.67 1.37 -6.08
CA ILE A 376 20.71 1.54 -4.98
C ILE A 376 19.69 2.61 -5.36
N VAL A 377 18.43 2.22 -5.45
CA VAL A 377 17.28 3.06 -5.81
C VAL A 377 16.47 3.28 -4.53
N ALA A 378 16.87 4.30 -3.77
CA ALA A 378 16.26 4.61 -2.48
C ALA A 378 15.35 5.83 -2.58
N PHE A 379 14.08 5.64 -2.25
CA PHE A 379 13.06 6.68 -2.20
C PHE A 379 11.92 6.27 -1.26
N GLY A 380 11.07 7.21 -0.83
CA GLY A 380 9.89 6.85 -0.05
C GLY A 380 9.42 7.90 0.93
N HIS A 381 8.41 7.52 1.70
CA HIS A 381 7.67 8.36 2.65
C HIS A 381 8.49 8.58 3.93
N MET A 382 9.51 9.48 3.86
CA MET A 382 10.37 9.73 5.01
C MET A 382 9.58 10.23 6.23
N GLY A 383 8.44 10.86 5.97
CA GLY A 383 7.57 11.40 7.01
C GLY A 383 7.00 10.35 7.97
N ASP A 384 6.82 9.10 7.55
CA ASP A 384 6.27 8.01 8.36
C ASP A 384 7.23 6.83 8.57
N GLY A 385 8.45 6.93 8.01
CA GLY A 385 9.49 5.92 8.18
C GLY A 385 9.54 4.85 7.10
N ASN A 386 8.65 4.90 6.10
CA ASN A 386 8.62 3.93 5.00
C ASN A 386 9.63 4.29 3.90
N LEU A 387 10.43 3.32 3.50
CA LEU A 387 11.38 3.43 2.40
C LEU A 387 11.23 2.28 1.40
N HIS A 388 11.12 2.64 0.13
CA HIS A 388 11.37 1.75 -1.00
C HIS A 388 12.87 1.72 -1.24
N PHE A 389 13.55 0.75 -0.60
CA PHE A 389 14.99 0.61 -0.68
C PHE A 389 15.36 -0.47 -1.69
N ASN A 390 15.13 -0.17 -2.97
CA ASN A 390 15.30 -1.12 -4.04
C ASN A 390 16.75 -1.21 -4.49
N VAL A 391 17.11 -2.37 -5.03
CA VAL A 391 18.41 -2.57 -5.67
C VAL A 391 18.20 -2.99 -7.13
N SER A 392 18.84 -2.29 -8.04
CA SER A 392 18.85 -2.63 -9.46
C SER A 392 20.15 -3.36 -9.80
N ARG A 393 20.05 -4.28 -10.75
CA ARG A 393 21.11 -5.13 -11.24
C ARG A 393 22.33 -4.28 -11.68
N PRO A 394 23.56 -4.68 -11.26
CA PRO A 394 24.78 -4.16 -11.88
C PRO A 394 24.79 -4.38 -13.38
N LEU A 395 25.33 -3.43 -14.15
CA LEU A 395 25.35 -3.55 -15.61
C LEU A 395 26.15 -4.76 -16.11
N ALA A 396 27.13 -5.21 -15.34
CA ALA A 396 27.99 -6.35 -15.66
C ALA A 396 27.34 -7.73 -15.43
N LEU A 397 26.23 -7.82 -14.68
CA LEU A 397 25.56 -9.08 -14.37
C LEU A 397 24.36 -9.32 -15.30
N SER A 398 24.06 -10.56 -15.60
CA SER A 398 22.77 -10.98 -16.17
C SER A 398 21.65 -10.95 -15.12
N ASP A 399 20.39 -10.94 -15.55
CA ASP A 399 19.23 -10.99 -14.65
C ASP A 399 19.24 -12.28 -13.79
N ALA A 400 19.62 -13.42 -14.38
CA ALA A 400 19.69 -14.72 -13.68
C ALA A 400 20.74 -14.70 -12.56
N GLU A 401 21.95 -14.21 -12.85
CA GLU A 401 23.02 -14.09 -11.86
C GLU A 401 22.65 -13.13 -10.73
N PHE A 402 21.97 -12.04 -11.05
CA PHE A 402 21.50 -11.08 -10.05
C PHE A 402 20.41 -11.69 -9.17
N PHE A 403 19.38 -12.33 -9.74
CA PHE A 403 18.32 -12.96 -8.96
C PHE A 403 18.81 -14.16 -8.13
N ALA A 404 19.86 -14.85 -8.54
CA ALA A 404 20.49 -15.89 -7.72
C ALA A 404 21.02 -15.35 -6.38
N GLN A 405 21.30 -14.05 -6.27
CA GLN A 405 21.76 -13.39 -5.05
C GLN A 405 20.61 -12.81 -4.22
N ALA A 406 19.35 -12.87 -4.68
CA ALA A 406 18.21 -12.19 -4.07
C ALA A 406 18.04 -12.52 -2.58
N HIS A 407 18.15 -13.80 -2.19
CA HIS A 407 18.03 -14.22 -0.80
C HIS A 407 19.11 -13.57 0.09
N ARG A 408 20.37 -13.53 -0.36
CA ARG A 408 21.48 -12.89 0.35
C ARG A 408 21.26 -11.38 0.49
N LEU A 409 20.85 -10.70 -0.59
CA LEU A 409 20.62 -9.26 -0.59
C LEU A 409 19.42 -8.87 0.27
N ASN A 410 18.32 -9.65 0.22
CA ASN A 410 17.18 -9.49 1.12
C ASN A 410 17.63 -9.64 2.58
N GLY A 411 18.45 -10.66 2.90
CA GLY A 411 18.97 -10.87 4.25
C GLY A 411 19.73 -9.64 4.78
N ILE A 412 20.63 -9.06 3.99
CA ILE A 412 21.39 -7.86 4.38
C ILE A 412 20.45 -6.71 4.76
N VAL A 413 19.43 -6.44 3.92
CA VAL A 413 18.50 -5.34 4.16
C VAL A 413 17.59 -5.63 5.35
N TYR A 414 17.00 -6.83 5.42
CA TYR A 414 16.02 -7.17 6.46
C TYR A 414 16.67 -7.35 7.85
N ASP A 415 17.88 -7.91 7.93
CA ASP A 415 18.62 -8.04 9.20
C ASP A 415 18.93 -6.64 9.76
N LEU A 416 19.32 -5.68 8.92
CA LEU A 416 19.55 -4.31 9.34
C LEU A 416 18.25 -3.61 9.77
N VAL A 417 17.18 -3.75 8.99
CA VAL A 417 15.85 -3.22 9.36
C VAL A 417 15.42 -3.74 10.73
N HIS A 418 15.55 -5.05 10.95
CA HIS A 418 15.20 -5.67 12.23
C HIS A 418 16.05 -5.15 13.38
N SER A 419 17.38 -5.01 13.18
CA SER A 419 18.29 -4.49 14.20
C SER A 419 18.00 -3.05 14.63
N LEU A 420 17.36 -2.28 13.73
CA LEU A 420 16.91 -0.91 13.98
C LEU A 420 15.47 -0.82 14.52
N GLY A 421 14.84 -1.96 14.84
CA GLY A 421 13.45 -2.01 15.32
C GLY A 421 12.40 -1.75 14.25
N GLY A 422 12.75 -1.98 12.99
CA GLY A 422 11.87 -1.75 11.83
C GLY A 422 11.02 -2.95 11.42
N SER A 423 10.31 -2.78 10.30
CA SER A 423 9.47 -3.80 9.67
C SER A 423 9.95 -4.11 8.24
N ILE A 424 9.96 -5.40 7.89
CA ILE A 424 10.32 -5.87 6.55
C ILE A 424 9.19 -5.68 5.53
N SER A 425 8.02 -5.19 5.95
CA SER A 425 6.89 -4.87 5.08
C SER A 425 6.16 -3.66 5.65
N ALA A 426 6.31 -2.51 4.99
CA ALA A 426 5.66 -1.26 5.41
C ALA A 426 4.20 -1.19 4.91
N GLU A 427 3.98 -1.40 3.60
CA GLU A 427 2.69 -1.21 2.93
C GLU A 427 2.20 -2.46 2.17
N HIS A 428 3.12 -3.23 1.56
CA HIS A 428 2.77 -4.25 0.58
C HIS A 428 2.13 -5.51 1.17
N GLY A 429 2.13 -5.67 2.49
CA GLY A 429 1.74 -6.90 3.16
C GLY A 429 2.79 -8.00 3.01
N LEU A 430 2.45 -9.19 3.44
CA LEU A 430 3.32 -10.37 3.39
C LEU A 430 2.99 -11.27 2.20
N GLY A 431 1.71 -11.51 1.95
CA GLY A 431 1.22 -12.39 0.89
C GLY A 431 1.86 -13.77 0.95
N GLN A 432 2.24 -14.27 -0.23
CA GLN A 432 3.07 -15.48 -0.38
C GLN A 432 4.57 -15.15 -0.25
N LEU A 433 4.95 -13.93 -0.66
CA LEU A 433 6.34 -13.52 -0.85
C LEU A 433 7.17 -13.54 0.43
N LYS A 434 6.61 -13.03 1.53
CA LYS A 434 7.33 -12.83 2.79
C LYS A 434 6.89 -13.79 3.90
N ARG A 435 6.12 -14.83 3.56
CA ARG A 435 5.58 -15.80 4.53
C ARG A 435 6.68 -16.57 5.29
N GLU A 436 7.76 -16.92 4.64
CA GLU A 436 8.90 -17.58 5.28
C GLU A 436 9.77 -16.54 6.03
N GLU A 437 9.94 -15.36 5.45
CA GLU A 437 10.75 -14.29 6.03
C GLU A 437 10.20 -13.82 7.39
N ILE A 438 8.87 -13.75 7.58
CA ILE A 438 8.28 -13.34 8.86
C ILE A 438 8.75 -14.22 10.02
N THR A 439 9.04 -15.50 9.77
CA THR A 439 9.48 -16.45 10.81
C THR A 439 10.86 -16.12 11.37
N ARG A 440 11.68 -15.35 10.63
CA ARG A 440 13.01 -14.90 11.08
C ARG A 440 12.94 -13.63 11.93
N TYR A 441 11.93 -12.77 11.69
CA TYR A 441 11.89 -11.42 12.24
C TYR A 441 10.80 -11.20 13.29
N LYS A 442 9.85 -12.11 13.41
CA LYS A 442 8.86 -12.13 14.48
C LYS A 442 9.26 -13.12 15.58
N SER A 443 9.03 -12.76 16.83
CA SER A 443 9.25 -13.69 17.94
C SER A 443 8.34 -14.91 17.83
N SER A 444 8.77 -16.04 18.42
CA SER A 444 7.96 -17.25 18.49
C SER A 444 6.58 -16.98 19.13
N LEU A 445 6.55 -16.14 20.17
CA LEU A 445 5.30 -15.77 20.83
C LEU A 445 4.36 -15.01 19.90
N GLU A 446 4.85 -14.03 19.12
CA GLU A 446 4.02 -13.31 18.15
C GLU A 446 3.44 -14.25 17.08
N LEU A 447 4.28 -15.17 16.55
CA LEU A 447 3.84 -16.17 15.59
C LEU A 447 2.77 -17.11 16.16
N ASP A 448 2.94 -17.54 17.41
CA ASP A 448 1.98 -18.42 18.09
C ASP A 448 0.64 -17.72 18.38
N LEU A 449 0.68 -16.42 18.72
CA LEU A 449 -0.53 -15.60 18.86
C LEU A 449 -1.26 -15.46 17.52
N MET A 450 -0.55 -15.15 16.43
CA MET A 450 -1.15 -15.05 15.10
C MET A 450 -1.78 -16.39 14.66
N ARG A 451 -1.05 -17.51 14.84
CA ARG A 451 -1.58 -18.85 14.54
C ARG A 451 -2.77 -19.22 15.40
N SER A 452 -2.81 -18.78 16.67
CA SER A 452 -3.94 -19.01 17.57
C SER A 452 -5.18 -18.24 17.13
N ILE A 453 -5.01 -16.97 16.72
CA ILE A 453 -6.09 -16.16 16.13
C ILE A 453 -6.61 -16.85 14.86
N LYS A 454 -5.72 -17.23 13.94
CA LYS A 454 -6.09 -17.91 12.68
C LYS A 454 -6.88 -19.17 12.96
N ARG A 455 -6.41 -20.05 13.85
CA ARG A 455 -7.11 -21.31 14.20
C ARG A 455 -8.46 -21.09 14.88
N ALA A 456 -8.58 -20.05 15.71
CA ALA A 456 -9.85 -19.76 16.40
C ALA A 456 -10.93 -19.24 15.43
N TRP A 457 -10.53 -18.44 14.42
CA TRP A 457 -11.45 -17.85 13.45
C TRP A 457 -11.71 -18.74 12.24
N ASP A 458 -10.69 -19.37 11.70
CA ASP A 458 -10.73 -20.21 10.50
C ASP A 458 -10.17 -21.61 10.77
N PRO A 459 -10.88 -22.44 11.59
CA PRO A 459 -10.40 -23.77 11.96
C PRO A 459 -10.29 -24.74 10.78
N LEU A 460 -10.98 -24.48 9.67
CA LEU A 460 -10.92 -25.27 8.44
C LEU A 460 -9.80 -24.81 7.49
N ASN A 461 -9.15 -23.68 7.80
CA ASN A 461 -8.11 -23.06 6.99
C ASN A 461 -8.53 -22.84 5.52
N ILE A 462 -9.75 -22.36 5.31
CA ILE A 462 -10.29 -22.07 3.97
C ILE A 462 -10.05 -20.62 3.54
N MET A 463 -9.82 -19.68 4.48
CA MET A 463 -9.62 -18.27 4.19
C MET A 463 -8.18 -17.99 3.77
N ASN A 464 -8.00 -17.74 2.50
CA ASN A 464 -6.74 -17.34 1.85
C ASN A 464 -5.51 -18.16 2.33
N PRO A 465 -5.56 -19.50 2.27
CA PRO A 465 -4.51 -20.33 2.83
C PRO A 465 -3.17 -20.10 2.14
N GLY A 466 -2.07 -20.26 2.91
CA GLY A 466 -0.71 -20.05 2.39
C GLY A 466 -0.31 -18.58 2.24
N LYS A 467 -1.06 -17.65 2.85
CA LYS A 467 -0.72 -16.22 2.95
C LYS A 467 -0.49 -15.86 4.41
N VAL A 468 0.33 -14.86 4.64
CA VAL A 468 0.68 -14.27 5.93
C VAL A 468 1.44 -15.23 6.83
N ILE A 469 0.83 -16.32 7.29
CA ILE A 469 1.37 -17.33 8.21
C ILE A 469 1.07 -18.76 7.76
#